data_149cef57e0a36007e57b5e9a2698bcd4
#
_entry.id   149cef57e0a36007e57b5e9a2698bcd4
#
_cell.length_a   1.000
_cell.length_b   1.000
_cell.length_c   1.000
_cell.angle_alpha   90.00
_cell.angle_beta   90.00
_cell.angle_gamma   90.00
#
_symmetry.space_group_name_H-M   'P 1'
#
loop_
_entity.id
_entity.type
_entity.pdbx_description
1 polymer ?
#
loop_
_entity_poly.entity_id
_entity_poly.type
_entity_poly.pdbx_seq_one_letter_code
_entity_poly.pdbx_strand_id
1 'polypeptide(L)'
;QRFFALEQYRLLILQRLPNAKSKFPLLAGLNERYEILSRELRRSKATARGHKGQQEFVTQITELEQAITQLVTRTKLVALTTASYLEIIELRLSEASFTRLGYEIRFLPLFVKKRIDPAVSTIYAVAEQAKILSDALERTTSLVQASVEVRLQRINERIATYGLLFTIVSVLVSFTTSI
;
A
#
# COMPACT_ATOMS: atom_id res chain seq x y z
N GLN A 1 41.77 7.36 -1.94
CA GLN A 1 40.51 8.14 -2.01
C GLN A 1 39.33 7.32 -2.57
N ARG A 2 39.46 6.53 -3.64
CA ARG A 2 38.37 5.76 -4.28
C ARG A 2 37.80 4.65 -3.39
N PHE A 3 38.67 3.94 -2.66
CA PHE A 3 38.24 2.89 -1.72
C PHE A 3 37.46 3.48 -0.55
N PHE A 4 37.83 4.64 -0.08
CA PHE A 4 37.12 5.32 1.01
C PHE A 4 35.67 5.70 0.61
N ALA A 5 35.47 6.14 -0.63
CA ALA A 5 34.15 6.43 -1.16
C ALA A 5 33.24 5.18 -1.23
N LEU A 6 33.79 4.01 -1.64
CA LEU A 6 33.07 2.73 -1.63
C LEU A 6 32.60 2.35 -0.22
N GLU A 7 33.49 2.47 0.77
CA GLU A 7 33.16 2.17 2.16
C GLU A 7 32.09 3.13 2.71
N GLN A 8 32.09 4.40 2.33
CA GLN A 8 31.05 5.35 2.72
C GLN A 8 29.68 4.91 2.22
N TYR A 9 29.53 4.57 0.94
CA TYR A 9 28.23 4.12 0.39
C TYR A 9 27.79 2.79 0.98
N ARG A 10 28.73 1.87 1.23
CA ARG A 10 28.44 0.61 1.93
C ARG A 10 27.89 0.87 3.33
N LEU A 11 28.51 1.75 4.10
CA LEU A 11 28.06 2.12 5.44
C LEU A 11 26.69 2.79 5.42
N LEU A 12 26.40 3.67 4.44
CA LEU A 12 25.11 4.31 4.28
C LEU A 12 23.98 3.29 4.02
N ILE A 13 24.24 2.24 3.24
CA ILE A 13 23.26 1.16 3.05
C ILE A 13 23.06 0.37 4.36
N LEU A 14 24.16 -0.03 5.02
CA LEU A 14 24.08 -0.80 6.26
C LEU A 14 23.42 -0.02 7.39
N GLN A 15 23.60 1.28 7.46
CA GLN A 15 22.96 2.17 8.45
C GLN A 15 21.43 2.21 8.29
N ARG A 16 20.91 1.92 7.09
CA ARG A 16 19.46 1.87 6.82
C ARG A 16 18.82 0.54 7.21
N LEU A 17 19.60 -0.51 7.33
CA LEU A 17 19.11 -1.86 7.65
C LEU A 17 18.31 -1.93 8.99
N PRO A 18 18.76 -1.34 10.10
CA PRO A 18 17.98 -1.33 11.35
C PRO A 18 16.63 -0.65 11.18
N ASN A 19 16.59 0.47 10.46
CA ASN A 19 15.33 1.16 10.17
C ASN A 19 14.40 0.30 9.30
N ALA A 20 14.91 -0.38 8.29
CA ALA A 20 14.10 -1.31 7.50
C ALA A 20 13.58 -2.47 8.35
N LYS A 21 14.43 -3.10 9.17
CA LYS A 21 14.02 -4.17 10.08
C LYS A 21 12.94 -3.75 11.08
N SER A 22 13.00 -2.52 11.60
CA SER A 22 11.98 -2.00 12.53
C SER A 22 10.60 -1.81 11.89
N LYS A 23 10.47 -1.88 10.56
CA LYS A 23 9.18 -1.80 9.86
C LYS A 23 8.46 -3.13 9.74
N PHE A 24 9.13 -4.28 9.92
CA PHE A 24 8.46 -5.58 9.86
C PHE A 24 7.34 -5.75 10.89
N PRO A 25 7.52 -5.45 12.19
CA PRO A 25 6.43 -5.54 13.15
C PRO A 25 5.29 -4.57 12.84
N LEU A 26 5.59 -3.39 12.32
CA LEU A 26 4.57 -2.44 11.89
C LEU A 26 3.76 -2.98 10.70
N LEU A 27 4.44 -3.55 9.70
CA LEU A 27 3.79 -4.23 8.55
C LEU A 27 2.91 -5.38 9.02
N ALA A 28 3.40 -6.21 9.95
CA ALA A 28 2.63 -7.32 10.50
C ALA A 28 1.34 -6.82 11.19
N GLY A 29 1.44 -5.77 12.01
CA GLY A 29 0.27 -5.17 12.67
C GLY A 29 -0.73 -4.54 11.70
N LEU A 30 -0.26 -3.87 10.63
CA LEU A 30 -1.13 -3.32 9.60
C LEU A 30 -1.80 -4.43 8.78
N ASN A 31 -1.08 -5.49 8.47
CA ASN A 31 -1.62 -6.66 7.77
C ASN A 31 -2.70 -7.36 8.60
N GLU A 32 -2.47 -7.52 9.89
CA GLU A 32 -3.47 -8.10 10.81
C GLU A 32 -4.76 -7.25 10.84
N ARG A 33 -4.63 -5.93 10.95
CA ARG A 33 -5.78 -5.02 10.88
C ARG A 33 -6.52 -5.13 9.53
N TYR A 34 -5.79 -5.19 8.43
CA TYR A 34 -6.36 -5.40 7.11
C TYR A 34 -7.15 -6.72 7.03
N GLU A 35 -6.60 -7.82 7.54
CA GLU A 35 -7.25 -9.13 7.56
C GLU A 35 -8.54 -9.13 8.40
N ILE A 36 -8.55 -8.42 9.53
CA ILE A 36 -9.75 -8.25 10.37
C ILE A 36 -10.83 -7.50 9.59
N LEU A 37 -10.49 -6.34 9.02
CA LEU A 37 -11.44 -5.53 8.25
C LEU A 37 -11.96 -6.27 7.00
N SER A 38 -11.08 -6.99 6.32
CA SER A 38 -11.43 -7.80 5.15
C SER A 38 -12.42 -8.92 5.50
N ARG A 39 -12.23 -9.61 6.63
CA ARG A 39 -13.17 -10.61 7.16
C ARG A 39 -14.50 -10.00 7.57
N GLU A 40 -14.48 -8.84 8.20
CA GLU A 40 -15.69 -8.11 8.56
C GLU A 40 -16.50 -7.67 7.34
N LEU A 41 -15.84 -7.19 6.29
CA LEU A 41 -16.47 -6.83 5.03
C LEU A 41 -17.20 -8.04 4.40
N ARG A 42 -16.56 -9.20 4.39
CA ARG A 42 -17.19 -10.44 3.88
C ARG A 42 -18.42 -10.85 4.70
N ARG A 43 -18.36 -10.69 6.01
CA ARG A 43 -19.50 -10.97 6.91
C ARG A 43 -20.62 -9.93 6.78
N SER A 44 -20.29 -8.65 6.57
CA SER A 44 -21.29 -7.59 6.44
C SER A 44 -22.07 -7.63 5.12
N LYS A 45 -21.49 -8.26 4.07
CA LYS A 45 -22.27 -8.59 2.84
C LYS A 45 -23.42 -9.58 3.13
N ALA A 46 -23.29 -10.40 4.18
CA ALA A 46 -24.30 -11.35 4.58
C ALA A 46 -25.33 -10.78 5.58
N THR A 47 -25.01 -9.71 6.29
CA THR A 47 -25.87 -9.09 7.30
C THR A 47 -26.01 -7.59 7.01
N ALA A 48 -27.24 -7.10 6.80
CA ALA A 48 -27.52 -5.68 6.60
C ALA A 48 -27.16 -4.88 7.88
N ARG A 49 -25.92 -4.37 7.96
CA ARG A 49 -25.50 -3.50 9.07
C ARG A 49 -26.23 -2.17 8.99
N GLY A 50 -26.74 -1.71 10.12
CA GLY A 50 -27.32 -0.37 10.26
C GLY A 50 -26.29 0.74 9.99
N HIS A 51 -26.77 1.94 9.70
CA HIS A 51 -25.99 3.12 9.29
C HIS A 51 -24.73 3.40 10.15
N LYS A 52 -24.80 3.22 11.47
CA LYS A 52 -23.69 3.48 12.40
C LYS A 52 -22.49 2.55 12.17
N GLY A 53 -22.73 1.26 11.97
CA GLY A 53 -21.64 0.31 11.73
C GLY A 53 -20.94 0.49 10.39
N GLN A 54 -21.61 1.10 9.41
CA GLN A 54 -21.03 1.41 8.10
C GLN A 54 -20.10 2.61 8.17
N GLN A 55 -20.45 3.64 8.93
CA GLN A 55 -19.62 4.85 9.09
C GLN A 55 -18.32 4.54 9.86
N GLU A 56 -18.42 3.77 10.94
CA GLU A 56 -17.26 3.30 11.70
C GLU A 56 -16.30 2.46 10.84
N PHE A 57 -16.83 1.58 10.02
CA PHE A 57 -16.04 0.76 9.09
C PHE A 57 -15.28 1.61 8.06
N VAL A 58 -15.93 2.64 7.48
CA VAL A 58 -15.28 3.56 6.55
C VAL A 58 -14.15 4.32 7.23
N THR A 59 -14.37 4.79 8.46
CA THR A 59 -13.32 5.47 9.23
C THR A 59 -12.10 4.58 9.45
N GLN A 60 -12.30 3.32 9.87
CA GLN A 60 -11.22 2.38 10.09
C GLN A 60 -10.43 2.06 8.81
N ILE A 61 -11.10 1.94 7.65
CA ILE A 61 -10.44 1.78 6.35
C ILE A 61 -9.59 3.00 6.03
N THR A 62 -10.11 4.21 6.22
CA THR A 62 -9.39 5.46 5.92
C THR A 62 -8.15 5.61 6.80
N GLU A 63 -8.25 5.31 8.09
CA GLU A 63 -7.10 5.33 9.01
C GLU A 63 -6.03 4.31 8.59
N LEU A 64 -6.45 3.11 8.22
CA LEU A 64 -5.54 2.06 7.75
C LEU A 64 -4.86 2.47 6.44
N GLU A 65 -5.58 3.07 5.51
CA GLU A 65 -5.07 3.59 4.24
C GLU A 65 -4.01 4.66 4.45
N GLN A 66 -4.27 5.61 5.34
CA GLN A 66 -3.29 6.65 5.68
C GLN A 66 -2.01 6.05 6.27
N ALA A 67 -2.13 5.11 7.20
CA ALA A 67 -0.98 4.45 7.81
C ALA A 67 -0.14 3.65 6.80
N ILE A 68 -0.80 2.90 5.90
CA ILE A 68 -0.14 2.14 4.85
C ILE A 68 0.53 3.07 3.84
N THR A 69 -0.14 4.13 3.39
CA THR A 69 0.40 5.11 2.44
C THR A 69 1.65 5.80 2.98
N GLN A 70 1.65 6.18 4.25
CA GLN A 70 2.84 6.74 4.91
C GLN A 70 3.98 5.73 4.95
N LEU A 71 3.69 4.46 5.24
CA LEU A 71 4.69 3.41 5.27
C LEU A 71 5.27 3.14 3.89
N VAL A 72 4.43 3.03 2.85
CA VAL A 72 4.84 2.85 1.44
C VAL A 72 5.75 4.00 1.00
N THR A 73 5.36 5.24 1.25
CA THR A 73 6.15 6.41 0.86
C THR A 73 7.54 6.39 1.51
N ARG A 74 7.60 6.10 2.81
CA ARG A 74 8.88 6.04 3.54
C ARG A 74 9.77 4.88 3.08
N THR A 75 9.20 3.69 2.89
CA THR A 75 9.96 2.51 2.46
C THR A 75 10.42 2.63 1.02
N LYS A 76 9.59 3.17 0.13
CA LYS A 76 9.94 3.47 -1.26
C LYS A 76 11.10 4.44 -1.36
N LEU A 77 11.10 5.53 -0.57
CA LEU A 77 12.21 6.48 -0.54
C LEU A 77 13.53 5.81 -0.11
N VAL A 78 13.49 4.97 0.92
CA VAL A 78 14.66 4.21 1.38
C VAL A 78 15.14 3.24 0.30
N ALA A 79 14.25 2.53 -0.37
CA ALA A 79 14.59 1.61 -1.44
C ALA A 79 15.21 2.34 -2.65
N LEU A 80 14.63 3.45 -3.11
CA LEU A 80 15.16 4.25 -4.22
C LEU A 80 16.55 4.81 -3.93
N THR A 81 16.76 5.37 -2.73
CA THR A 81 18.09 5.87 -2.36
C THR A 81 19.11 4.74 -2.17
N THR A 82 18.67 3.54 -1.77
CA THR A 82 19.53 2.36 -1.71
C THR A 82 19.94 1.91 -3.12
N ALA A 83 19.00 1.93 -4.08
CA ALA A 83 19.29 1.63 -5.49
C ALA A 83 20.35 2.58 -6.05
N SER A 84 20.22 3.90 -5.82
CA SER A 84 21.23 4.89 -6.26
C SER A 84 22.60 4.64 -5.64
N TYR A 85 22.67 4.25 -4.37
CA TYR A 85 23.96 3.92 -3.75
C TYR A 85 24.59 2.63 -4.32
N LEU A 86 23.76 1.63 -4.64
CA LEU A 86 24.23 0.42 -5.31
C LEU A 86 24.81 0.72 -6.69
N GLU A 87 24.13 1.53 -7.47
CA GLU A 87 24.60 1.96 -8.80
C GLU A 87 25.97 2.66 -8.71
N ILE A 88 26.14 3.57 -7.73
CA ILE A 88 27.43 4.22 -7.49
C ILE A 88 28.51 3.19 -7.08
N ILE A 89 28.18 2.24 -6.22
CA ILE A 89 29.10 1.17 -5.81
C ILE A 89 29.51 0.33 -7.02
N GLU A 90 28.57 -0.09 -7.86
CA GLU A 90 28.85 -0.88 -9.07
C GLU A 90 29.72 -0.11 -10.06
N LEU A 91 29.41 1.17 -10.29
CA LEU A 91 30.24 2.05 -11.12
C LEU A 91 31.68 2.14 -10.59
N ARG A 92 31.86 2.39 -9.30
CA ARG A 92 33.18 2.50 -8.68
C ARG A 92 33.96 1.17 -8.69
N LEU A 93 33.26 0.05 -8.53
CA LEU A 93 33.87 -1.27 -8.62
C LEU A 93 34.32 -1.57 -10.05
N SER A 94 33.54 -1.19 -11.07
CA SER A 94 33.94 -1.35 -12.47
C SER A 94 35.15 -0.49 -12.82
N GLU A 95 35.19 0.76 -12.38
CA GLU A 95 36.34 1.63 -12.53
C GLU A 95 37.61 1.10 -11.85
N ALA A 96 37.47 0.45 -10.69
CA ALA A 96 38.59 -0.13 -9.95
C ALA A 96 39.19 -1.37 -10.64
N SER A 97 38.37 -2.13 -11.36
CA SER A 97 38.83 -3.33 -12.10
C SER A 97 39.72 -2.99 -13.31
N PHE A 98 39.65 -1.77 -13.82
CA PHE A 98 40.50 -1.27 -14.93
C PHE A 98 41.87 -0.74 -14.49
N THR A 99 42.04 -0.42 -13.23
CA THR A 99 43.35 0.06 -12.73
C THR A 99 44.21 -1.11 -12.30
N ARG A 100 45.26 -1.34 -13.05
CA ARG A 100 46.46 -2.22 -13.00
C ARG A 100 46.97 -2.71 -11.62
N LEU A 101 46.13 -3.11 -10.69
CA LEU A 101 46.59 -3.68 -9.43
C LEU A 101 46.21 -5.15 -9.40
N GLY A 102 47.20 -5.99 -9.21
CA GLY A 102 47.22 -7.43 -9.38
C GLY A 102 46.08 -8.26 -8.84
N TYR A 103 46.23 -9.54 -8.96
CA TYR A 103 45.28 -10.64 -8.69
C TYR A 103 44.36 -10.53 -7.44
N GLU A 104 44.73 -9.75 -6.45
CA GLU A 104 44.00 -9.57 -5.19
C GLU A 104 42.69 -8.77 -5.33
N ILE A 105 42.57 -7.92 -6.35
CA ILE A 105 41.39 -7.04 -6.52
C ILE A 105 40.19 -7.73 -7.15
N ARG A 106 40.38 -8.85 -7.81
CA ARG A 106 39.25 -9.63 -8.38
C ARG A 106 38.21 -10.06 -7.34
N PHE A 107 38.58 -10.21 -6.09
CA PHE A 107 37.67 -10.62 -5.01
C PHE A 107 36.94 -9.44 -4.35
N LEU A 108 37.39 -8.20 -4.55
CA LEU A 108 36.78 -7.03 -3.91
C LEU A 108 35.30 -6.83 -4.30
N PRO A 109 34.90 -6.88 -5.58
CA PRO A 109 33.50 -6.75 -5.97
C PRO A 109 32.62 -7.81 -5.33
N LEU A 110 33.07 -9.06 -5.34
CA LEU A 110 32.32 -10.18 -4.74
C LEU A 110 32.20 -10.02 -3.21
N PHE A 111 33.27 -9.57 -2.56
CA PHE A 111 33.30 -9.36 -1.13
C PHE A 111 32.35 -8.22 -0.69
N VAL A 112 32.38 -7.09 -1.39
CA VAL A 112 31.49 -5.96 -1.13
C VAL A 112 30.05 -6.37 -1.36
N LYS A 113 29.75 -7.02 -2.48
CA LYS A 113 28.41 -7.49 -2.84
C LYS A 113 27.85 -8.46 -1.80
N LYS A 114 28.59 -9.49 -1.42
CA LYS A 114 28.15 -10.47 -0.40
C LYS A 114 27.81 -9.82 0.96
N ARG A 115 28.43 -8.72 1.31
CA ARG A 115 28.15 -8.01 2.58
C ARG A 115 26.97 -7.06 2.50
N ILE A 116 26.64 -6.55 1.32
CA ILE A 116 25.57 -5.60 1.11
C ILE A 116 24.27 -6.30 0.74
N ASP A 117 24.31 -7.39 -0.03
CA ASP A 117 23.14 -8.09 -0.56
C ASP A 117 22.07 -8.43 0.52
N PRO A 118 22.41 -8.91 1.73
CA PRO A 118 21.40 -9.18 2.75
C PRO A 118 20.70 -7.91 3.25
N ALA A 119 21.41 -6.78 3.31
CA ALA A 119 20.82 -5.51 3.72
C ALA A 119 19.90 -4.95 2.64
N VAL A 120 20.35 -5.00 1.40
CA VAL A 120 19.61 -4.56 0.22
C VAL A 120 18.34 -5.39 0.04
N SER A 121 18.45 -6.72 0.08
CA SER A 121 17.29 -7.61 -0.02
C SER A 121 16.26 -7.37 1.08
N THR A 122 16.71 -7.10 2.31
CA THR A 122 15.83 -6.74 3.42
C THR A 122 15.09 -5.42 3.18
N ILE A 123 15.80 -4.39 2.69
CA ILE A 123 15.21 -3.08 2.38
C ILE A 123 14.15 -3.21 1.27
N TYR A 124 14.47 -3.94 0.20
CA TYR A 124 13.52 -4.17 -0.89
C TYR A 124 12.34 -5.04 -0.46
N ALA A 125 12.56 -6.07 0.35
CA ALA A 125 11.49 -6.91 0.87
C ALA A 125 10.46 -6.10 1.68
N VAL A 126 10.92 -5.17 2.52
CA VAL A 126 10.03 -4.29 3.29
C VAL A 126 9.22 -3.37 2.37
N ALA A 127 9.87 -2.76 1.37
CA ALA A 127 9.20 -1.88 0.42
C ALA A 127 8.16 -2.64 -0.42
N GLU A 128 8.49 -3.84 -0.87
CA GLU A 128 7.58 -4.69 -1.66
C GLU A 128 6.39 -5.17 -0.83
N GLN A 129 6.62 -5.62 0.40
CA GLN A 129 5.52 -6.00 1.30
C GLN A 129 4.58 -4.84 1.60
N ALA A 130 5.12 -3.63 1.83
CA ALA A 130 4.31 -2.44 2.03
C ALA A 130 3.45 -2.12 0.80
N LYS A 131 4.02 -2.27 -0.40
CA LYS A 131 3.30 -2.09 -1.67
C LYS A 131 2.20 -3.12 -1.86
N ILE A 132 2.48 -4.41 -1.64
CA ILE A 132 1.49 -5.49 -1.75
C ILE A 132 0.30 -5.21 -0.81
N LEU A 133 0.56 -4.76 0.42
CA LEU A 133 -0.49 -4.41 1.37
C LEU A 133 -1.31 -3.21 0.90
N SER A 134 -0.66 -2.20 0.31
CA SER A 134 -1.33 -1.03 -0.29
C SER A 134 -2.26 -1.44 -1.43
N ASP A 135 -1.76 -2.25 -2.36
CA ASP A 135 -2.53 -2.73 -3.52
C ASP A 135 -3.73 -3.60 -3.08
N ALA A 136 -3.56 -4.40 -2.03
CA ALA A 136 -4.64 -5.22 -1.47
C ALA A 136 -5.73 -4.34 -0.83
N LEU A 137 -5.33 -3.29 -0.11
CA LEU A 137 -6.28 -2.35 0.50
C LEU A 137 -7.03 -1.55 -0.57
N GLU A 138 -6.35 -1.03 -1.59
CA GLU A 138 -6.95 -0.30 -2.70
C GLU A 138 -8.05 -1.12 -3.40
N ARG A 139 -7.79 -2.40 -3.68
CA ARG A 139 -8.81 -3.33 -4.21
C ARG A 139 -10.00 -3.46 -3.27
N THR A 140 -9.75 -3.55 -1.97
CA THR A 140 -10.82 -3.67 -0.98
C THR A 140 -11.65 -2.40 -0.89
N THR A 141 -11.02 -1.23 -0.91
CA THR A 141 -11.67 0.08 -0.92
C THR A 141 -12.54 0.25 -2.17
N SER A 142 -12.02 -0.11 -3.34
CA SER A 142 -12.78 -0.08 -4.60
C SER A 142 -14.02 -0.98 -4.57
N LEU A 143 -13.91 -2.17 -3.97
CA LEU A 143 -15.06 -3.07 -3.79
C LEU A 143 -16.12 -2.49 -2.82
N VAL A 144 -15.68 -1.78 -1.78
CA VAL A 144 -16.59 -1.09 -0.85
C VAL A 144 -17.31 0.03 -1.58
N GLN A 145 -16.61 0.87 -2.31
CA GLN A 145 -17.18 1.97 -3.09
C GLN A 145 -18.22 1.44 -4.11
N ALA A 146 -17.87 0.46 -4.91
CA ALA A 146 -18.80 -0.16 -5.86
C ALA A 146 -20.05 -0.71 -5.16
N SER A 147 -19.91 -1.31 -3.97
CA SER A 147 -21.04 -1.84 -3.20
C SER A 147 -21.96 -0.73 -2.66
N VAL A 148 -21.41 0.45 -2.33
CA VAL A 148 -22.17 1.62 -1.90
C VAL A 148 -22.93 2.23 -3.08
N GLU A 149 -22.28 2.37 -4.23
CA GLU A 149 -22.92 2.88 -5.45
C GLU A 149 -24.13 2.05 -5.88
N VAL A 150 -23.96 0.72 -5.92
CA VAL A 150 -25.09 -0.20 -6.24
C VAL A 150 -26.24 -0.06 -5.25
N ARG A 151 -25.95 0.16 -3.96
CA ARG A 151 -27.01 0.40 -2.96
C ARG A 151 -27.72 1.74 -3.17
N LEU A 152 -26.97 2.80 -3.43
CA LEU A 152 -27.51 4.13 -3.72
C LEU A 152 -28.41 4.11 -4.96
N GLN A 153 -27.95 3.44 -6.03
CA GLN A 153 -28.76 3.27 -7.24
C GLN A 153 -30.08 2.55 -6.93
N ARG A 154 -30.05 1.45 -6.17
CA ARG A 154 -31.25 0.71 -5.78
C ARG A 154 -32.22 1.53 -4.91
N ILE A 155 -31.69 2.39 -4.04
CA ILE A 155 -32.48 3.32 -3.24
C ILE A 155 -33.14 4.34 -4.14
N ASN A 156 -32.39 4.94 -5.07
CA ASN A 156 -32.90 5.92 -6.03
C ASN A 156 -34.01 5.32 -6.93
N GLU A 157 -33.82 4.10 -7.41
CA GLU A 157 -34.85 3.36 -8.17
C GLU A 157 -36.14 3.18 -7.35
N ARG A 158 -36.03 2.82 -6.09
CA ARG A 158 -37.20 2.70 -5.19
C ARG A 158 -37.89 4.06 -4.97
N ILE A 159 -37.12 5.11 -4.71
CA ILE A 159 -37.67 6.47 -4.54
C ILE A 159 -38.40 6.92 -5.82
N ALA A 160 -37.82 6.67 -7.00
CA ALA A 160 -38.46 6.97 -8.26
C ALA A 160 -39.76 6.20 -8.44
N THR A 161 -39.78 4.91 -8.11
CA THR A 161 -40.96 4.08 -8.17
C THR A 161 -42.09 4.58 -7.24
N TYR A 162 -41.76 4.94 -5.99
CA TYR A 162 -42.71 5.52 -5.06
C TYR A 162 -43.21 6.90 -5.50
N GLY A 163 -42.34 7.73 -6.08
CA GLY A 163 -42.69 9.01 -6.65
C GLY A 163 -43.70 8.88 -7.79
N LEU A 164 -43.49 7.94 -8.69
CA LEU A 164 -44.45 7.64 -9.76
C LEU A 164 -45.80 7.15 -9.22
N LEU A 165 -45.81 6.22 -8.24
CA LEU A 165 -47.03 5.75 -7.60
C LEU A 165 -47.80 6.90 -6.94
N PHE A 166 -47.11 7.78 -6.21
CA PHE A 166 -47.72 8.94 -5.59
C PHE A 166 -48.35 9.91 -6.61
N THR A 167 -47.65 10.12 -7.74
CA THR A 167 -48.16 10.96 -8.83
C THR A 167 -49.44 10.36 -9.44
N ILE A 168 -49.45 9.05 -9.69
CA ILE A 168 -50.65 8.35 -10.21
C ILE A 168 -51.82 8.46 -9.25
N VAL A 169 -51.61 8.22 -7.94
CA VAL A 169 -52.65 8.34 -6.93
C VAL A 169 -53.16 9.79 -6.83
N SER A 170 -52.29 10.79 -6.87
CA SER A 170 -52.69 12.20 -6.84
C SER A 170 -53.55 12.60 -8.04
N VAL A 171 -53.21 12.10 -9.23
CA VAL A 171 -54.02 12.33 -10.44
C VAL A 171 -55.40 11.65 -10.32
N LEU A 172 -55.46 10.41 -9.85
CA LEU A 172 -56.73 9.69 -9.64
C LEU A 172 -57.63 10.41 -8.64
N VAL A 173 -57.07 10.89 -7.52
CA VAL A 173 -57.84 11.65 -6.50
C VAL A 173 -58.35 12.98 -7.09
N SER A 174 -57.57 13.66 -7.91
CA SER A 174 -57.98 14.91 -8.58
C SER A 174 -59.16 14.67 -9.54
N PHE A 175 -59.17 13.55 -10.25
CA PHE A 175 -60.27 13.18 -11.13
C PHE A 175 -61.56 12.89 -10.35
N THR A 176 -61.49 12.24 -9.18
CA THR A 176 -62.65 11.88 -8.37
C THR A 176 -63.25 13.09 -7.64
N THR A 177 -62.50 14.17 -7.40
CA THR A 177 -62.98 15.38 -6.74
C THR A 177 -63.54 16.42 -7.73
N SER A 178 -63.35 16.23 -9.05
CA SER A 178 -63.85 17.11 -10.11
C SER A 178 -65.20 16.68 -10.72
N ILE A 179 -65.78 15.58 -10.22
CA ILE A 179 -67.14 15.08 -10.53
C ILE A 179 -68.08 15.42 -9.35
#